data_24c3a922c9af5f7d245d3929cff170b0
#
_entry.id   24c3a922c9af5f7d245d3929cff170b0
#
_cell.length_a   1.000
_cell.length_b   1.000
_cell.length_c   1.000
_cell.angle_alpha   90.00
_cell.angle_beta   90.00
_cell.angle_gamma   90.00
#
_symmetry.space_group_name_H-M   'P 1'
#
loop_
_entity.id
_entity.type
_entity.pdbx_description
1 polymer ?
#
loop_
_entity_poly.entity_id
_entity_poly.type
_entity_poly.pdbx_seq_one_letter_code
_entity_poly.pdbx_strand_id
1 'polypeptide(L)'
;MNKLGKLEKVNLRNIWPNEEYDFSVWLSKEENLKELSNTIGIDIVLEERESAVGKYSVDIYGKEEGTERKVVIENQLEDSNHDHLGKIITYASGKDAKTIIWIVKRARDEHRQAIEWLNSHTDEEVGFFLLEIEVWKIGDSLAAPKFNIVSKPNDWGKTQKANNGLGKAQKLQGEFWQAFGEYGASNEEYSKEFNKRKALPQHWYDLPMGNSEYHISLTCATQRNEIGIEVYIDNNKEIYDLFYDNKDKIEKNTGLKYKWQRLDNKKASRIKAIKKCDVTNQEEWEECFKWFCDNALIIKKEFNEIYNK
;
A
#
# COMPACT_ATOMS: atom_id res chain seq x y z
N MET A 1 -40.36 -6.59 -9.21
CA MET A 1 -39.51 -5.52 -8.66
C MET A 1 -38.60 -6.12 -7.59
N ASN A 2 -37.30 -5.98 -7.72
CA ASN A 2 -36.35 -6.39 -6.68
C ASN A 2 -36.57 -5.49 -5.44
N LYS A 3 -36.83 -6.10 -4.27
CA LYS A 3 -36.90 -5.35 -3.00
C LYS A 3 -35.46 -4.91 -2.64
N LEU A 4 -35.27 -3.61 -2.46
CA LEU A 4 -34.00 -3.07 -1.97
C LEU A 4 -34.04 -3.03 -0.42
N GLY A 5 -32.91 -3.40 0.20
CA GLY A 5 -32.72 -3.25 1.64
C GLY A 5 -32.49 -1.78 2.02
N LYS A 6 -32.73 -1.46 3.28
CA LYS A 6 -32.46 -0.13 3.86
C LYS A 6 -31.21 -0.23 4.73
N LEU A 7 -30.25 0.69 4.50
CA LEU A 7 -29.08 0.82 5.36
C LEU A 7 -29.49 1.39 6.73
N GLU A 8 -29.02 0.74 7.79
CA GLU A 8 -29.19 1.16 9.17
C GLU A 8 -27.82 1.40 9.80
N LYS A 9 -27.62 2.61 10.35
CA LYS A 9 -26.38 2.95 11.04
C LYS A 9 -26.36 2.31 12.43
N VAL A 10 -25.26 1.62 12.74
CA VAL A 10 -25.04 0.96 14.04
C VAL A 10 -24.16 1.85 14.90
N ASN A 11 -24.48 1.93 16.20
CA ASN A 11 -23.64 2.67 17.13
C ASN A 11 -22.29 1.94 17.28
N LEU A 12 -21.18 2.68 17.14
CA LEU A 12 -19.82 2.13 17.22
C LEU A 12 -19.58 1.41 18.56
N ARG A 13 -20.11 1.96 19.67
CA ARG A 13 -19.93 1.37 21.01
C ARG A 13 -20.69 0.05 21.20
N ASN A 14 -21.64 -0.28 20.33
CA ASN A 14 -22.29 -1.60 20.33
C ASN A 14 -21.39 -2.67 19.69
N ILE A 15 -20.44 -2.27 18.83
CA ILE A 15 -19.48 -3.17 18.17
C ILE A 15 -18.15 -3.15 18.93
N TRP A 16 -17.68 -1.96 19.29
CA TRP A 16 -16.43 -1.75 20.02
C TRP A 16 -16.71 -0.93 21.29
N PRO A 17 -17.05 -1.59 22.40
CA PRO A 17 -17.29 -0.92 23.69
C PRO A 17 -16.10 -0.11 24.16
N ASN A 18 -14.89 -0.63 23.97
CA ASN A 18 -13.65 0.02 24.33
C ASN A 18 -12.80 0.33 23.07
N GLU A 19 -12.17 1.49 23.07
CA GLU A 19 -11.36 1.98 21.95
C GLU A 19 -10.04 1.23 21.84
N GLU A 20 -9.29 1.15 22.94
CA GLU A 20 -7.98 0.50 23.02
C GLU A 20 -8.09 -1.04 22.89
N TYR A 21 -9.00 -1.65 23.66
CA TYR A 21 -9.07 -3.11 23.80
C TYR A 21 -9.97 -3.78 22.74
N ASP A 22 -10.88 -3.04 22.10
CA ASP A 22 -11.74 -3.60 21.07
C ASP A 22 -11.41 -3.05 19.68
N PHE A 23 -11.49 -1.72 19.49
CA PHE A 23 -11.34 -1.11 18.17
C PHE A 23 -9.89 -1.18 17.66
N SER A 24 -8.90 -0.79 18.47
CA SER A 24 -7.49 -0.84 18.08
C SER A 24 -7.03 -2.28 17.89
N VAL A 25 -7.55 -3.24 18.67
CA VAL A 25 -7.31 -4.68 18.46
C VAL A 25 -7.92 -5.16 17.15
N TRP A 26 -9.16 -4.77 16.87
CA TRP A 26 -9.85 -5.11 15.62
C TRP A 26 -9.11 -4.54 14.41
N LEU A 27 -8.76 -3.25 14.46
CA LEU A 27 -8.10 -2.55 13.36
C LEU A 27 -6.69 -3.11 13.07
N SER A 28 -5.98 -3.58 14.10
CA SER A 28 -4.63 -4.13 13.95
C SER A 28 -4.56 -5.50 13.27
N LYS A 29 -5.72 -6.16 13.06
CA LYS A 29 -5.75 -7.40 12.29
C LYS A 29 -5.51 -7.11 10.82
N GLU A 30 -4.77 -7.98 10.15
CA GLU A 30 -4.36 -7.81 8.74
C GLU A 30 -5.53 -7.50 7.81
N GLU A 31 -6.62 -8.27 7.90
CA GLU A 31 -7.80 -8.09 7.06
C GLU A 31 -8.46 -6.70 7.24
N ASN A 32 -8.48 -6.16 8.47
CA ASN A 32 -9.10 -4.88 8.78
C ASN A 32 -8.17 -3.69 8.47
N LEU A 33 -6.87 -3.87 8.71
CA LEU A 33 -5.85 -2.89 8.33
C LEU A 33 -5.78 -2.75 6.80
N LYS A 34 -6.02 -3.85 6.06
CA LYS A 34 -6.13 -3.85 4.61
C LYS A 34 -7.34 -3.05 4.11
N GLU A 35 -8.49 -3.10 4.80
CA GLU A 35 -9.66 -2.25 4.46
C GLU A 35 -9.34 -0.76 4.62
N LEU A 36 -8.60 -0.38 5.67
CA LEU A 36 -8.09 0.97 5.84
C LEU A 36 -7.11 1.33 4.72
N SER A 37 -6.15 0.45 4.44
CA SER A 37 -5.16 0.60 3.37
C SER A 37 -5.81 0.82 2.00
N ASN A 38 -6.82 0.01 1.65
CA ASN A 38 -7.60 0.17 0.43
C ASN A 38 -8.31 1.52 0.36
N THR A 39 -8.83 2.00 1.50
CA THR A 39 -9.55 3.28 1.57
C THR A 39 -8.62 4.46 1.31
N ILE A 40 -7.41 4.47 1.89
CA ILE A 40 -6.47 5.60 1.76
C ILE A 40 -5.52 5.47 0.57
N GLY A 41 -5.43 4.27 -0.05
CA GLY A 41 -4.54 3.97 -1.17
C GLY A 41 -3.07 3.81 -0.77
N ILE A 42 -2.80 3.42 0.48
CA ILE A 42 -1.47 3.17 1.04
C ILE A 42 -1.51 1.82 1.74
N ASP A 43 -0.71 0.86 1.31
CA ASP A 43 -0.60 -0.44 1.97
C ASP A 43 0.19 -0.29 3.27
N ILE A 44 -0.42 -0.66 4.40
CA ILE A 44 0.15 -0.51 5.74
C ILE A 44 0.47 -1.89 6.31
N VAL A 45 1.69 -2.04 6.81
CA VAL A 45 2.13 -3.21 7.59
C VAL A 45 2.24 -2.82 9.05
N LEU A 46 1.57 -3.57 9.91
CA LEU A 46 1.64 -3.39 11.37
C LEU A 46 3.04 -3.73 11.88
N GLU A 47 3.63 -2.86 12.69
CA GLU A 47 4.85 -3.16 13.45
C GLU A 47 4.54 -3.36 14.94
N GLU A 48 3.78 -2.45 15.55
CA GLU A 48 3.53 -2.46 16.98
C GLU A 48 2.19 -1.79 17.33
N ARG A 49 1.50 -2.31 18.33
CA ARG A 49 0.39 -1.63 18.98
C ARG A 49 0.88 -0.99 20.27
N GLU A 50 0.22 0.10 20.68
CA GLU A 50 0.57 0.85 21.88
C GLU A 50 2.07 1.22 21.94
N SER A 51 2.59 1.70 20.80
CA SER A 51 4.02 1.98 20.65
C SER A 51 4.42 3.26 21.37
N ALA A 52 5.39 3.16 22.28
CA ALA A 52 5.77 4.24 23.20
C ALA A 52 6.33 5.49 22.46
N VAL A 53 5.86 6.68 22.88
CA VAL A 53 6.41 7.99 22.52
C VAL A 53 6.53 8.82 23.79
N GLY A 54 7.69 8.81 24.43
CA GLY A 54 7.91 9.44 25.71
C GLY A 54 7.02 8.82 26.81
N LYS A 55 6.05 9.61 27.32
CA LYS A 55 5.07 9.18 28.33
C LYS A 55 3.74 8.68 27.73
N TYR A 56 3.60 8.74 26.42
CA TYR A 56 2.40 8.42 25.67
C TYR A 56 2.65 7.21 24.78
N SER A 57 1.59 6.64 24.25
CA SER A 57 1.65 5.57 23.25
C SER A 57 0.80 5.88 22.03
N VAL A 58 1.25 5.43 20.88
CA VAL A 58 0.51 5.45 19.62
C VAL A 58 -0.35 4.19 19.57
N ASP A 59 -1.63 4.31 19.26
CA ASP A 59 -2.52 3.15 19.20
C ASP A 59 -2.02 2.07 18.22
N ILE A 60 -1.64 2.48 17.01
CA ILE A 60 -1.06 1.59 15.99
C ILE A 60 0.13 2.29 15.32
N TYR A 61 1.27 1.63 15.34
CA TYR A 61 2.48 2.01 14.65
C TYR A 61 2.80 0.98 13.56
N GLY A 62 3.14 1.46 12.38
CA GLY A 62 3.44 0.60 11.24
C GLY A 62 4.32 1.28 10.20
N LYS A 63 4.43 0.64 9.05
CA LYS A 63 5.13 1.16 7.86
C LYS A 63 4.26 1.06 6.63
N GLU A 64 4.51 1.93 5.65
CA GLU A 64 4.02 1.72 4.30
C GLU A 64 4.77 0.52 3.69
N GLU A 65 4.01 -0.45 3.19
CA GLU A 65 4.59 -1.67 2.60
C GLU A 65 5.58 -1.36 1.49
N GLY A 66 6.72 -2.04 1.53
CA GLY A 66 7.80 -1.86 0.55
C GLY A 66 8.62 -0.58 0.73
N THR A 67 8.38 0.19 1.78
CA THR A 67 9.14 1.42 2.10
C THR A 67 9.60 1.43 3.56
N GLU A 68 10.48 2.39 3.90
CA GLU A 68 10.82 2.69 5.30
C GLU A 68 9.97 3.83 5.88
N ARG A 69 8.89 4.23 5.18
CA ARG A 69 8.02 5.33 5.61
C ARG A 69 7.15 4.87 6.77
N LYS A 70 7.34 5.52 7.90
CA LYS A 70 6.62 5.20 9.14
C LYS A 70 5.20 5.74 9.13
N VAL A 71 4.28 4.94 9.64
CA VAL A 71 2.86 5.25 9.75
C VAL A 71 2.46 5.26 11.22
N VAL A 72 1.72 6.29 11.64
CA VAL A 72 1.06 6.33 12.94
C VAL A 72 -0.44 6.46 12.75
N ILE A 73 -1.21 5.69 13.52
CA ILE A 73 -2.66 5.71 13.52
C ILE A 73 -3.12 5.98 14.95
N GLU A 74 -3.95 7.01 15.10
CA GLU A 74 -4.62 7.37 16.34
C GLU A 74 -6.13 7.17 16.17
N ASN A 75 -6.73 6.47 17.12
CA ASN A 75 -8.14 6.12 17.10
C ASN A 75 -8.91 6.96 18.11
N GLN A 76 -10.13 7.38 17.75
CA GLN A 76 -11.04 8.09 18.63
C GLN A 76 -12.49 7.75 18.28
N LEU A 77 -13.11 6.84 19.03
CA LEU A 77 -14.51 6.46 18.81
C LEU A 77 -15.52 7.50 19.33
N GLU A 78 -15.08 8.77 19.39
CA GLU A 78 -15.87 9.95 19.72
C GLU A 78 -15.68 11.04 18.66
N ASP A 79 -16.34 12.19 18.84
CA ASP A 79 -16.10 13.35 18.01
C ASP A 79 -14.67 13.85 18.20
N SER A 80 -14.02 14.26 17.12
CA SER A 80 -12.65 14.79 17.16
C SER A 80 -12.47 15.89 18.21
N ASN A 81 -11.33 15.94 18.89
CA ASN A 81 -11.01 16.93 19.92
C ASN A 81 -9.55 17.40 19.85
N HIS A 82 -9.22 18.46 20.61
CA HIS A 82 -7.89 19.06 20.60
C HIS A 82 -6.80 18.18 21.20
N ASP A 83 -7.17 17.32 22.18
CA ASP A 83 -6.21 16.41 22.81
C ASP A 83 -5.64 15.42 21.79
N HIS A 84 -6.50 14.80 20.98
CA HIS A 84 -6.08 13.88 19.93
C HIS A 84 -5.36 14.62 18.78
N LEU A 85 -5.77 15.84 18.43
CA LEU A 85 -5.01 16.67 17.49
C LEU A 85 -3.58 16.91 17.99
N GLY A 86 -3.41 17.21 19.28
CA GLY A 86 -2.10 17.35 19.91
C GLY A 86 -1.29 16.05 19.89
N LYS A 87 -1.95 14.92 20.18
CA LYS A 87 -1.32 13.60 20.15
C LYS A 87 -0.77 13.25 18.75
N ILE A 88 -1.56 13.36 17.69
CA ILE A 88 -1.13 13.00 16.33
C ILE A 88 0.08 13.82 15.87
N ILE A 89 0.16 15.10 16.25
CA ILE A 89 1.32 15.97 15.96
C ILE A 89 2.55 15.49 16.75
N THR A 90 2.36 15.21 18.05
CA THR A 90 3.42 14.69 18.93
C THR A 90 3.97 13.36 18.44
N TYR A 91 3.08 12.46 18.04
CA TYR A 91 3.47 11.13 17.55
C TYR A 91 4.15 11.18 16.19
N ALA A 92 3.66 12.05 15.28
CA ALA A 92 4.32 12.30 14.01
C ALA A 92 5.79 12.69 14.19
N SER A 93 6.02 13.65 15.08
CA SER A 93 7.37 14.12 15.42
C SER A 93 8.20 13.05 16.16
N GLY A 94 7.62 12.40 17.18
CA GLY A 94 8.36 11.46 18.04
C GLY A 94 8.77 10.16 17.34
N LYS A 95 7.99 9.72 16.36
CA LYS A 95 8.28 8.54 15.51
C LYS A 95 8.98 8.89 14.21
N ASP A 96 9.13 10.16 13.87
CA ASP A 96 9.51 10.60 12.51
C ASP A 96 8.60 9.96 11.45
N ALA A 97 7.28 9.98 11.72
CA ALA A 97 6.30 9.37 10.84
C ALA A 97 6.04 10.27 9.61
N LYS A 98 5.84 9.64 8.47
CA LYS A 98 5.54 10.34 7.20
C LYS A 98 4.05 10.25 6.86
N THR A 99 3.35 9.23 7.36
CA THR A 99 1.91 9.07 7.18
C THR A 99 1.22 9.04 8.54
N ILE A 100 0.34 9.99 8.77
CA ILE A 100 -0.40 10.17 10.02
C ILE A 100 -1.88 9.99 9.74
N ILE A 101 -2.52 9.08 10.46
CA ILE A 101 -3.93 8.73 10.25
C ILE A 101 -4.68 8.95 11.57
N TRP A 102 -5.69 9.79 11.53
CA TRP A 102 -6.60 10.01 12.64
C TRP A 102 -7.99 9.50 12.29
N ILE A 103 -8.44 8.48 13.00
CA ILE A 103 -9.74 7.85 12.79
C ILE A 103 -10.67 8.30 13.92
N VAL A 104 -11.81 8.91 13.55
CA VAL A 104 -12.77 9.46 14.50
C VAL A 104 -14.19 8.94 14.20
N LYS A 105 -15.09 9.03 15.18
CA LYS A 105 -16.51 8.80 14.97
C LYS A 105 -17.14 9.91 14.13
N ARG A 106 -16.77 11.17 14.40
CA ARG A 106 -17.17 12.34 13.64
C ARG A 106 -16.08 13.41 13.68
N ALA A 107 -15.71 13.91 12.54
CA ALA A 107 -14.76 15.01 12.40
C ALA A 107 -15.52 16.35 12.56
N ARG A 108 -15.05 17.20 13.46
CA ARG A 108 -15.54 18.58 13.56
C ARG A 108 -14.85 19.45 12.52
N ASP A 109 -15.52 20.49 12.04
CA ASP A 109 -15.01 21.36 10.97
C ASP A 109 -13.68 22.04 11.35
N GLU A 110 -13.52 22.48 12.59
CA GLU A 110 -12.27 23.10 13.06
C GLU A 110 -11.08 22.13 13.00
N HIS A 111 -11.30 20.84 13.27
CA HIS A 111 -10.23 19.83 13.17
C HIS A 111 -9.95 19.43 11.72
N ARG A 112 -10.99 19.37 10.88
CA ARG A 112 -10.81 19.18 9.44
C ARG A 112 -9.95 20.28 8.85
N GLN A 113 -10.25 21.56 9.16
CA GLN A 113 -9.47 22.71 8.72
C GLN A 113 -8.04 22.67 9.25
N ALA A 114 -7.83 22.25 10.51
CA ALA A 114 -6.49 22.09 11.10
C ALA A 114 -5.67 21.03 10.34
N ILE A 115 -6.27 19.89 9.99
CA ILE A 115 -5.61 18.83 9.20
C ILE A 115 -5.29 19.32 7.78
N GLU A 116 -6.20 20.04 7.14
CA GLU A 116 -5.97 20.66 5.81
C GLU A 116 -4.82 21.68 5.88
N TRP A 117 -4.77 22.48 6.96
CA TRP A 117 -3.68 23.44 7.19
C TRP A 117 -2.34 22.71 7.40
N LEU A 118 -2.29 21.66 8.23
CA LEU A 118 -1.09 20.85 8.42
C LEU A 118 -0.63 20.25 7.08
N ASN A 119 -1.52 19.70 6.29
CA ASN A 119 -1.20 19.16 4.97
C ASN A 119 -0.65 20.20 3.98
N SER A 120 -0.96 21.48 4.21
CA SER A 120 -0.49 22.58 3.35
C SER A 120 0.84 23.18 3.83
N HIS A 121 1.20 23.01 5.11
CA HIS A 121 2.32 23.70 5.76
C HIS A 121 3.39 22.77 6.33
N THR A 122 3.20 21.46 6.30
CA THR A 122 4.24 20.49 6.62
C THR A 122 5.05 20.12 5.39
N ASP A 123 6.18 19.44 5.61
CA ASP A 123 7.01 18.88 4.56
C ASP A 123 6.18 18.01 3.61
N GLU A 124 6.55 18.02 2.33
CA GLU A 124 5.87 17.26 1.28
C GLU A 124 5.86 15.75 1.50
N GLU A 125 6.82 15.26 2.29
CA GLU A 125 6.87 13.86 2.67
C GLU A 125 5.88 13.49 3.78
N VAL A 126 5.34 14.47 4.52
CA VAL A 126 4.43 14.26 5.66
C VAL A 126 2.99 14.46 5.22
N GLY A 127 2.16 13.46 5.44
CA GLY A 127 0.74 13.49 5.09
C GLY A 127 -0.17 13.12 6.24
N PHE A 128 -1.18 13.95 6.49
CA PHE A 128 -2.20 13.74 7.51
C PHE A 128 -3.52 13.32 6.87
N PHE A 129 -4.06 12.21 7.32
CA PHE A 129 -5.40 11.73 6.97
C PHE A 129 -6.33 11.90 8.17
N LEU A 130 -7.54 12.40 7.92
CA LEU A 130 -8.65 12.40 8.87
C LEU A 130 -9.77 11.56 8.29
N LEU A 131 -10.16 10.50 8.99
CA LEU A 131 -11.21 9.59 8.57
C LEU A 131 -12.31 9.49 9.62
N GLU A 132 -13.53 9.29 9.14
CA GLU A 132 -14.64 8.84 9.98
C GLU A 132 -14.84 7.34 9.82
N ILE A 133 -15.01 6.63 10.94
CA ILE A 133 -15.43 5.24 10.96
C ILE A 133 -16.94 5.16 11.19
N GLU A 134 -17.64 4.44 10.34
CA GLU A 134 -19.05 4.13 10.46
C GLU A 134 -19.26 2.62 10.40
N VAL A 135 -20.36 2.17 11.00
CA VAL A 135 -20.81 0.78 10.89
C VAL A 135 -22.25 0.76 10.42
N TRP A 136 -22.51 -0.07 9.43
CA TRP A 136 -23.81 -0.19 8.77
C TRP A 136 -24.26 -1.64 8.70
N LYS A 137 -25.58 -1.86 8.68
CA LYS A 137 -26.21 -3.16 8.43
C LYS A 137 -27.46 -3.01 7.55
N ILE A 138 -27.94 -4.12 7.02
CA ILE A 138 -29.21 -4.21 6.29
C ILE A 138 -30.04 -5.31 6.99
N GLY A 139 -31.12 -4.91 7.70
CA GLY A 139 -31.93 -5.84 8.47
C GLY A 139 -31.09 -6.64 9.46
N ASP A 140 -31.16 -7.98 9.39
CA ASP A 140 -30.44 -8.89 10.29
C ASP A 140 -29.05 -9.33 9.75
N SER A 141 -28.50 -8.62 8.75
CA SER A 141 -27.14 -8.91 8.26
C SER A 141 -26.08 -8.62 9.32
N LEU A 142 -24.90 -9.18 9.11
CA LEU A 142 -23.69 -8.77 9.83
C LEU A 142 -23.47 -7.26 9.63
N ALA A 143 -22.94 -6.61 10.65
CA ALA A 143 -22.56 -5.20 10.58
C ALA A 143 -21.27 -5.05 9.77
N ALA A 144 -21.23 -4.05 8.87
CA ALA A 144 -20.10 -3.77 8.01
C ALA A 144 -19.46 -2.42 8.36
N PRO A 145 -18.16 -2.37 8.68
CA PRO A 145 -17.44 -1.12 8.89
C PRO A 145 -17.21 -0.40 7.56
N LYS A 146 -17.11 0.92 7.64
CA LYS A 146 -16.79 1.77 6.48
C LYS A 146 -15.94 2.95 6.93
N PHE A 147 -14.80 3.15 6.29
CA PHE A 147 -13.98 4.34 6.45
C PHE A 147 -14.39 5.40 5.43
N ASN A 148 -14.60 6.63 5.88
CA ASN A 148 -14.88 7.78 5.03
C ASN A 148 -13.74 8.79 5.18
N ILE A 149 -13.07 9.15 4.10
CA ILE A 149 -12.02 10.16 4.12
C ILE A 149 -12.68 11.54 4.22
N VAL A 150 -12.38 12.26 5.31
CA VAL A 150 -12.82 13.66 5.55
C VAL A 150 -11.77 14.64 5.05
N SER A 151 -10.49 14.36 5.32
CA SER A 151 -9.35 15.12 4.81
C SER A 151 -8.19 14.19 4.49
N LYS A 152 -7.46 14.49 3.45
CA LYS A 152 -6.27 13.76 3.01
C LYS A 152 -5.22 14.73 2.48
N PRO A 153 -3.95 14.32 2.39
CA PRO A 153 -2.91 15.12 1.76
C PRO A 153 -3.30 15.56 0.36
N ASN A 154 -3.01 16.82 0.04
CA ASN A 154 -3.28 17.37 -1.30
C ASN A 154 -2.27 16.80 -2.29
N ASP A 155 -2.62 15.69 -2.91
CA ASP A 155 -1.76 14.95 -3.85
C ASP A 155 -1.30 15.79 -5.04
N TRP A 156 -2.12 16.73 -5.49
CA TRP A 156 -1.80 17.56 -6.66
C TRP A 156 -0.76 18.65 -6.32
N GLY A 157 -0.93 19.34 -5.20
CA GLY A 157 0.05 20.36 -4.74
C GLY A 157 1.36 19.71 -4.28
N LYS A 158 1.30 18.55 -3.65
CA LYS A 158 2.47 17.78 -3.21
C LYS A 158 3.23 17.16 -4.38
N THR A 159 2.54 16.66 -5.40
CA THR A 159 3.18 16.11 -6.60
C THR A 159 3.95 17.17 -7.38
N GLN A 160 3.44 18.40 -7.48
CA GLN A 160 4.16 19.50 -8.14
C GLN A 160 5.38 19.97 -7.34
N LYS A 161 5.29 20.05 -6.02
CA LYS A 161 6.41 20.44 -5.15
C LYS A 161 7.42 19.28 -5.02
N ALA A 162 6.97 18.03 -4.82
CA ALA A 162 7.82 16.86 -4.81
C ALA A 162 8.64 16.72 -6.09
N ASN A 163 8.07 17.07 -7.25
CA ASN A 163 8.82 17.17 -8.51
C ASN A 163 9.96 18.21 -8.49
N ASN A 164 9.90 19.22 -7.63
CA ASN A 164 11.00 20.17 -7.49
C ASN A 164 12.09 19.73 -6.49
N GLY A 165 11.77 18.81 -5.56
CA GLY A 165 12.72 18.21 -4.60
C GLY A 165 13.24 16.83 -4.99
N LEU A 166 12.56 16.11 -5.90
CA LEU A 166 12.98 14.79 -6.36
C LEU A 166 14.26 14.86 -7.20
N GLY A 167 15.18 13.94 -6.95
CA GLY A 167 16.32 13.73 -7.83
C GLY A 167 15.88 13.36 -9.25
N LYS A 168 16.74 13.62 -10.26
CA LYS A 168 16.44 13.30 -11.66
C LYS A 168 15.97 11.86 -11.88
N ALA A 169 16.56 10.91 -11.16
CA ALA A 169 16.19 9.49 -11.24
C ALA A 169 14.76 9.22 -10.73
N GLN A 170 14.37 9.85 -9.61
CA GLN A 170 13.03 9.68 -9.04
C GLN A 170 11.94 10.28 -9.94
N LYS A 171 12.20 11.45 -10.54
CA LYS A 171 11.26 12.05 -11.52
C LYS A 171 11.04 11.11 -12.69
N LEU A 172 12.12 10.61 -13.26
CA LEU A 172 12.08 9.68 -14.37
C LEU A 172 11.33 8.39 -14.02
N GLN A 173 11.57 7.85 -12.81
CA GLN A 173 10.86 6.66 -12.31
C GLN A 173 9.36 6.92 -12.19
N GLY A 174 8.96 8.07 -11.64
CA GLY A 174 7.54 8.45 -11.56
C GLY A 174 6.87 8.56 -12.92
N GLU A 175 7.54 9.20 -13.89
CA GLU A 175 7.07 9.32 -15.29
C GLU A 175 6.98 7.94 -15.96
N PHE A 176 7.98 7.10 -15.77
CA PHE A 176 8.03 5.75 -16.32
C PHE A 176 6.87 4.87 -15.81
N TRP A 177 6.62 4.87 -14.49
CA TRP A 177 5.51 4.09 -13.91
C TRP A 177 4.14 4.68 -14.23
N GLN A 178 4.02 6.00 -14.39
CA GLN A 178 2.79 6.63 -14.85
C GLN A 178 2.44 6.14 -16.26
N ALA A 179 3.41 6.20 -17.17
CA ALA A 179 3.24 5.75 -18.56
C ALA A 179 2.99 4.23 -18.63
N PHE A 180 3.69 3.43 -17.81
CA PHE A 180 3.43 1.99 -17.70
C PHE A 180 2.00 1.70 -17.24
N GLY A 181 1.50 2.42 -16.23
CA GLY A 181 0.13 2.25 -15.74
C GLY A 181 -0.93 2.57 -16.79
N GLU A 182 -0.67 3.52 -17.69
CA GLU A 182 -1.54 3.86 -18.81
C GLU A 182 -1.48 2.79 -19.91
N TYR A 183 -0.29 2.35 -20.27
CA TYR A 183 -0.06 1.26 -21.22
C TYR A 183 -0.72 -0.04 -20.75
N GLY A 184 -0.49 -0.45 -19.50
CA GLY A 184 -1.07 -1.66 -18.92
C GLY A 184 -2.61 -1.61 -18.87
N ALA A 185 -3.19 -0.45 -18.55
CA ALA A 185 -4.64 -0.28 -18.55
C ALA A 185 -5.26 -0.38 -19.95
N SER A 186 -4.52 -0.04 -21.02
CA SER A 186 -4.94 -0.19 -22.41
C SER A 186 -4.73 -1.59 -22.99
N ASN A 187 -3.92 -2.43 -22.32
CA ASN A 187 -3.68 -3.81 -22.73
C ASN A 187 -4.82 -4.71 -22.22
N GLU A 188 -5.60 -5.29 -23.14
CA GLU A 188 -6.82 -6.02 -22.81
C GLU A 188 -6.58 -7.25 -21.93
N GLU A 189 -5.51 -8.02 -22.15
CA GLU A 189 -5.20 -9.22 -21.36
C GLU A 189 -4.66 -8.85 -19.98
N TYR A 190 -3.73 -7.91 -19.93
CA TYR A 190 -3.12 -7.45 -18.70
C TYR A 190 -4.14 -6.79 -17.76
N SER A 191 -5.02 -5.93 -18.28
CA SER A 191 -6.01 -5.19 -17.49
C SER A 191 -7.11 -6.08 -16.88
N LYS A 192 -7.32 -7.30 -17.39
CA LYS A 192 -8.20 -8.30 -16.77
C LYS A 192 -7.60 -8.87 -15.48
N GLU A 193 -6.27 -8.95 -15.39
CA GLU A 193 -5.54 -9.58 -14.29
C GLU A 193 -4.97 -8.58 -13.28
N PHE A 194 -4.67 -7.36 -13.73
CA PHE A 194 -4.00 -6.34 -12.93
C PHE A 194 -4.67 -4.97 -13.09
N ASN A 195 -5.08 -4.38 -11.97
CA ASN A 195 -5.60 -3.03 -11.94
C ASN A 195 -4.47 -2.00 -12.05
N LYS A 196 -4.75 -0.84 -12.67
CA LYS A 196 -3.84 0.30 -12.66
C LYS A 196 -3.61 0.76 -11.22
N ARG A 197 -2.35 0.83 -10.80
CA ARG A 197 -1.95 1.35 -9.50
C ARG A 197 -1.43 2.78 -9.63
N LYS A 198 -1.37 3.50 -8.50
CA LYS A 198 -0.74 4.83 -8.43
C LYS A 198 0.75 4.70 -8.73
N ALA A 199 1.24 5.49 -9.67
CA ALA A 199 2.67 5.60 -9.94
C ALA A 199 3.35 6.41 -8.83
N LEU A 200 4.40 5.86 -8.23
CA LEU A 200 5.23 6.53 -7.23
C LEU A 200 6.64 6.76 -7.80
N PRO A 201 7.35 7.82 -7.36
CA PRO A 201 8.70 8.13 -7.81
C PRO A 201 9.76 7.22 -7.15
N GLN A 202 9.65 5.92 -7.40
CA GLN A 202 10.46 4.86 -6.81
C GLN A 202 10.89 3.85 -7.87
N HIS A 203 11.86 2.98 -7.55
CA HIS A 203 12.44 2.07 -8.53
C HIS A 203 11.65 0.76 -8.72
N TRP A 204 10.49 0.59 -8.06
CA TRP A 204 9.64 -0.60 -8.19
C TRP A 204 8.16 -0.24 -8.38
N TYR A 205 7.37 -1.21 -8.88
CA TYR A 205 5.93 -1.15 -9.07
C TYR A 205 5.36 -2.55 -8.84
N ASP A 206 4.58 -2.73 -7.78
CA ASP A 206 4.13 -4.04 -7.34
C ASP A 206 2.79 -4.43 -7.98
N LEU A 207 2.64 -5.73 -8.25
CA LEU A 207 1.45 -6.34 -8.84
C LEU A 207 0.98 -7.50 -7.95
N PRO A 208 -0.34 -7.61 -7.68
CA PRO A 208 -0.86 -8.66 -6.80
C PRO A 208 -0.82 -10.03 -7.45
N MET A 209 -0.55 -11.06 -6.65
CA MET A 209 -0.61 -12.47 -7.05
C MET A 209 -1.89 -13.17 -6.59
N GLY A 210 -2.77 -12.48 -5.85
CA GLY A 210 -4.01 -13.03 -5.30
C GLY A 210 -3.83 -13.72 -3.95
N ASN A 211 -2.69 -13.53 -3.30
CA ASN A 211 -2.39 -13.99 -1.94
C ASN A 211 -1.49 -12.98 -1.24
N SER A 212 -1.30 -13.12 0.07
CA SER A 212 -0.47 -12.22 0.90
C SER A 212 0.98 -12.69 1.07
N GLU A 213 1.34 -13.87 0.56
CA GLU A 213 2.63 -14.51 0.83
C GLU A 213 3.73 -14.06 -0.13
N TYR A 214 3.34 -13.69 -1.35
CA TYR A 214 4.25 -13.22 -2.37
C TYR A 214 3.54 -12.34 -3.41
N HIS A 215 4.30 -11.48 -4.06
CA HIS A 215 3.79 -10.59 -5.11
C HIS A 215 4.81 -10.46 -6.24
N ILE A 216 4.40 -9.92 -7.39
CA ILE A 216 5.32 -9.51 -8.45
C ILE A 216 5.76 -8.09 -8.16
N SER A 217 7.08 -7.84 -8.21
CA SER A 217 7.64 -6.50 -8.18
C SER A 217 8.36 -6.21 -9.50
N LEU A 218 7.85 -5.24 -10.26
CA LEU A 218 8.52 -4.70 -11.43
C LEU A 218 9.57 -3.70 -10.97
N THR A 219 10.75 -3.71 -11.56
CA THR A 219 11.82 -2.80 -11.15
C THR A 219 12.41 -2.04 -12.34
N CYS A 220 12.79 -0.77 -12.13
CA CYS A 220 13.56 0.02 -13.09
C CYS A 220 14.83 0.57 -12.43
N ALA A 221 15.98 0.16 -12.97
CA ALA A 221 17.29 0.57 -12.48
C ALA A 221 17.97 1.53 -13.46
N THR A 222 17.67 2.83 -13.34
CA THR A 222 18.14 3.89 -14.23
C THR A 222 19.67 3.96 -14.35
N GLN A 223 20.40 3.63 -13.26
CA GLN A 223 21.88 3.65 -13.28
C GLN A 223 22.52 2.45 -14.00
N ARG A 224 21.77 1.35 -14.21
CA ARG A 224 22.26 0.12 -14.82
C ARG A 224 21.68 -0.13 -16.20
N ASN A 225 20.79 0.75 -16.67
CA ASN A 225 20.04 0.59 -17.90
C ASN A 225 19.39 -0.80 -17.97
N GLU A 226 18.62 -1.13 -16.94
CA GLU A 226 17.93 -2.42 -16.84
C GLU A 226 16.56 -2.29 -16.16
N ILE A 227 15.65 -3.10 -16.64
CA ILE A 227 14.37 -3.37 -15.98
C ILE A 227 14.37 -4.80 -15.44
N GLY A 228 13.53 -5.07 -14.47
CA GLY A 228 13.41 -6.41 -13.88
C GLY A 228 11.98 -6.73 -13.49
N ILE A 229 11.71 -8.01 -13.47
CA ILE A 229 10.49 -8.57 -12.88
C ILE A 229 10.90 -9.61 -11.85
N GLU A 230 10.38 -9.50 -10.65
CA GLU A 230 10.73 -10.43 -9.57
C GLU A 230 9.48 -10.92 -8.85
N VAL A 231 9.49 -12.19 -8.46
CA VAL A 231 8.57 -12.71 -7.46
C VAL A 231 9.24 -12.44 -6.12
N TYR A 232 8.62 -11.55 -5.35
CA TYR A 232 9.06 -11.14 -4.03
C TYR A 232 8.26 -11.92 -2.99
N ILE A 233 8.95 -12.64 -2.10
CA ILE A 233 8.37 -13.47 -1.05
C ILE A 233 8.75 -12.82 0.29
N ASP A 234 7.76 -12.30 1.04
CA ASP A 234 8.03 -11.42 2.18
C ASP A 234 8.72 -12.09 3.36
N ASN A 235 8.15 -13.15 3.89
CA ASN A 235 8.66 -13.78 5.12
C ASN A 235 8.38 -15.28 5.17
N ASN A 236 8.34 -15.95 4.02
CA ASN A 236 8.05 -17.39 3.95
C ASN A 236 9.10 -18.14 3.13
N LYS A 237 10.07 -18.74 3.80
CA LYS A 237 11.14 -19.50 3.15
C LYS A 237 10.65 -20.81 2.55
N GLU A 238 9.57 -21.40 3.05
CA GLU A 238 8.99 -22.64 2.53
C GLU A 238 8.42 -22.42 1.14
N ILE A 239 7.81 -21.26 0.88
CA ILE A 239 7.33 -20.89 -0.45
C ILE A 239 8.49 -20.69 -1.43
N TYR A 240 9.58 -20.08 -0.99
CA TYR A 240 10.77 -19.98 -1.83
C TYR A 240 11.32 -21.37 -2.17
N ASP A 241 11.44 -22.26 -1.20
CA ASP A 241 11.95 -23.60 -1.37
C ASP A 241 11.02 -24.42 -2.31
N LEU A 242 9.69 -24.29 -2.16
CA LEU A 242 8.70 -24.86 -3.09
C LEU A 242 8.93 -24.41 -4.54
N PHE A 243 9.13 -23.12 -4.77
CA PHE A 243 9.40 -22.59 -6.10
C PHE A 243 10.77 -23.03 -6.61
N TYR A 244 11.78 -23.07 -5.74
CA TYR A 244 13.13 -23.51 -6.11
C TYR A 244 13.17 -24.97 -6.53
N ASP A 245 12.44 -25.85 -5.89
CA ASP A 245 12.29 -27.26 -6.25
C ASP A 245 11.65 -27.44 -7.64
N ASN A 246 10.86 -26.45 -8.08
CA ASN A 246 10.22 -26.40 -9.39
C ASN A 246 10.93 -25.48 -10.40
N LYS A 247 12.16 -25.03 -10.13
CA LYS A 247 12.85 -23.99 -10.92
C LYS A 247 12.98 -24.30 -12.40
N ASP A 248 13.33 -25.53 -12.76
CA ASP A 248 13.54 -25.94 -14.15
C ASP A 248 12.20 -25.89 -14.94
N LYS A 249 11.10 -26.27 -14.31
CA LYS A 249 9.76 -26.15 -14.86
C LYS A 249 9.35 -24.70 -15.03
N ILE A 250 9.56 -23.87 -13.99
CA ILE A 250 9.26 -22.43 -14.02
C ILE A 250 10.05 -21.75 -15.14
N GLU A 251 11.35 -21.95 -15.23
CA GLU A 251 12.17 -21.35 -16.27
C GLU A 251 11.81 -21.80 -17.67
N LYS A 252 11.45 -23.07 -17.83
CA LYS A 252 10.97 -23.61 -19.10
C LYS A 252 9.63 -23.00 -19.52
N ASN A 253 8.67 -22.91 -18.61
CA ASN A 253 7.30 -22.46 -18.93
C ASN A 253 7.22 -20.93 -19.09
N THR A 254 8.00 -20.18 -18.32
CA THR A 254 8.05 -18.70 -18.44
C THR A 254 8.97 -18.23 -19.56
N GLY A 255 9.93 -19.07 -20.00
CA GLY A 255 10.97 -18.69 -20.96
C GLY A 255 12.01 -17.72 -20.39
N LEU A 256 11.94 -17.43 -19.09
CA LEU A 256 12.85 -16.49 -18.40
C LEU A 256 13.97 -17.24 -17.67
N LYS A 257 15.11 -16.58 -17.54
CA LYS A 257 16.20 -17.02 -16.66
C LYS A 257 16.19 -16.17 -15.40
N TYR A 258 16.13 -16.83 -14.25
CA TYR A 258 16.01 -16.16 -12.97
C TYR A 258 17.31 -16.19 -12.16
N LYS A 259 17.52 -15.13 -11.39
CA LYS A 259 18.42 -15.14 -10.23
C LYS A 259 17.62 -15.56 -9.03
N TRP A 260 17.91 -16.72 -8.49
CA TRP A 260 17.27 -17.32 -7.34
C TRP A 260 18.01 -16.89 -6.06
N GLN A 261 17.33 -16.14 -5.18
CA GLN A 261 17.94 -15.54 -4.00
C GLN A 261 17.10 -15.85 -2.75
N ARG A 262 17.51 -16.90 -2.01
CA ARG A 262 16.86 -17.28 -0.76
C ARG A 262 17.02 -16.25 0.34
N LEU A 263 18.21 -15.59 0.40
CA LEU A 263 18.57 -14.53 1.34
C LEU A 263 18.39 -14.96 2.82
N ASP A 264 19.10 -15.99 3.25
CA ASP A 264 18.94 -16.60 4.58
C ASP A 264 19.08 -15.62 5.76
N ASN A 265 19.82 -14.54 5.58
CA ASN A 265 20.01 -13.48 6.58
C ASN A 265 18.93 -12.36 6.51
N LYS A 266 17.90 -12.49 5.66
CA LYS A 266 16.81 -11.54 5.48
C LYS A 266 15.47 -12.26 5.58
N LYS A 267 14.42 -11.54 5.95
CA LYS A 267 13.06 -12.08 5.93
C LYS A 267 12.66 -12.48 4.50
N ALA A 268 12.81 -11.56 3.57
CA ALA A 268 12.40 -11.76 2.18
C ALA A 268 13.31 -12.71 1.38
N SER A 269 12.70 -13.32 0.34
CA SER A 269 13.40 -14.04 -0.74
C SER A 269 12.99 -13.45 -2.09
N ARG A 270 13.82 -13.62 -3.12
CA ARG A 270 13.57 -13.02 -4.45
C ARG A 270 13.90 -14.00 -5.57
N ILE A 271 13.04 -14.02 -6.59
CA ILE A 271 13.24 -14.79 -7.83
C ILE A 271 13.12 -13.77 -8.96
N LYS A 272 14.26 -13.32 -9.51
CA LYS A 272 14.34 -12.13 -10.37
C LYS A 272 14.84 -12.43 -11.78
N ALA A 273 14.09 -11.99 -12.80
CA ALA A 273 14.53 -11.90 -14.17
C ALA A 273 14.82 -10.43 -14.56
N ILE A 274 15.80 -10.21 -15.45
CA ILE A 274 16.28 -8.88 -15.84
C ILE A 274 16.31 -8.78 -17.36
N LYS A 275 15.91 -7.63 -17.90
CA LYS A 275 16.08 -7.23 -19.30
C LYS A 275 16.87 -5.93 -19.37
N LYS A 276 17.79 -5.80 -20.33
CA LYS A 276 18.44 -4.54 -20.66
C LYS A 276 17.42 -3.59 -21.31
N CYS A 277 17.34 -2.37 -20.78
CA CYS A 277 16.45 -1.32 -21.24
C CYS A 277 16.98 0.01 -20.70
N ASP A 278 17.19 0.98 -21.56
CA ASP A 278 17.53 2.33 -21.11
C ASP A 278 16.25 3.11 -20.76
N VAL A 279 15.91 3.12 -19.48
CA VAL A 279 14.73 3.82 -18.97
C VAL A 279 14.82 5.35 -19.21
N THR A 280 16.02 5.90 -19.46
CA THR A 280 16.18 7.32 -19.80
C THR A 280 15.79 7.62 -21.23
N ASN A 281 15.73 6.60 -22.10
CA ASN A 281 15.26 6.72 -23.48
C ASN A 281 13.78 6.37 -23.57
N GLN A 282 12.92 7.37 -23.72
CA GLN A 282 11.47 7.18 -23.81
C GLN A 282 11.02 6.35 -25.01
N GLU A 283 11.81 6.31 -26.09
CA GLU A 283 11.50 5.51 -27.29
C GLU A 283 11.55 3.99 -26.99
N GLU A 284 12.28 3.56 -25.95
CA GLU A 284 12.34 2.15 -25.52
C GLU A 284 11.20 1.76 -24.56
N TRP A 285 10.43 2.71 -24.05
CA TRP A 285 9.44 2.44 -23.00
C TRP A 285 8.35 1.47 -23.43
N GLU A 286 7.84 1.59 -24.63
CA GLU A 286 6.77 0.70 -25.13
C GLU A 286 7.24 -0.76 -25.17
N GLU A 287 8.46 -1.02 -25.61
CA GLU A 287 9.05 -2.37 -25.60
C GLU A 287 9.26 -2.89 -24.17
N CYS A 288 9.65 -2.00 -23.24
CA CYS A 288 9.80 -2.35 -21.82
C CYS A 288 8.45 -2.66 -21.20
N PHE A 289 7.40 -1.87 -21.49
CA PHE A 289 6.05 -2.08 -20.97
C PHE A 289 5.41 -3.35 -21.52
N LYS A 290 5.60 -3.62 -22.80
CA LYS A 290 5.15 -4.87 -23.40
C LYS A 290 5.80 -6.07 -22.69
N TRP A 291 7.12 -6.01 -22.48
CA TRP A 291 7.84 -7.06 -21.77
C TRP A 291 7.32 -7.28 -20.33
N PHE A 292 7.00 -6.21 -19.61
CA PHE A 292 6.39 -6.31 -18.29
C PHE A 292 5.01 -6.96 -18.32
N CYS A 293 4.12 -6.52 -19.21
CA CYS A 293 2.78 -7.07 -19.33
C CYS A 293 2.80 -8.57 -19.67
N ASP A 294 3.54 -8.94 -20.71
CA ASP A 294 3.63 -10.32 -21.19
C ASP A 294 4.17 -11.25 -20.08
N ASN A 295 5.25 -10.84 -19.41
CA ASN A 295 5.88 -11.68 -18.41
C ASN A 295 5.12 -11.70 -17.07
N ALA A 296 4.45 -10.60 -16.68
CA ALA A 296 3.63 -10.60 -15.47
C ALA A 296 2.47 -11.60 -15.55
N LEU A 297 1.81 -11.70 -16.72
CA LEU A 297 0.74 -12.66 -16.96
C LEU A 297 1.23 -14.12 -16.84
N ILE A 298 2.36 -14.42 -17.50
CA ILE A 298 2.95 -15.75 -17.48
C ILE A 298 3.40 -16.14 -16.06
N ILE A 299 4.08 -15.23 -15.38
CA ILE A 299 4.55 -15.44 -14.00
C ILE A 299 3.38 -15.66 -13.06
N LYS A 300 2.35 -14.82 -13.12
CA LYS A 300 1.16 -14.96 -12.25
C LYS A 300 0.53 -16.36 -12.41
N LYS A 301 0.38 -16.79 -13.65
CA LYS A 301 -0.18 -18.12 -13.94
C LYS A 301 0.70 -19.23 -13.40
N GLU A 302 1.98 -19.29 -13.78
CA GLU A 302 2.87 -20.40 -13.48
C GLU A 302 3.13 -20.55 -11.97
N PHE A 303 3.41 -19.42 -11.27
CA PHE A 303 3.68 -19.48 -9.84
C PHE A 303 2.45 -19.83 -9.02
N ASN A 304 1.28 -19.30 -9.37
CA ASN A 304 0.03 -19.67 -8.69
C ASN A 304 -0.36 -21.14 -8.96
N GLU A 305 -0.11 -21.70 -10.15
CA GLU A 305 -0.33 -23.12 -10.42
C GLU A 305 0.56 -24.03 -9.56
N ILE A 306 1.75 -23.59 -9.20
CA ILE A 306 2.66 -24.36 -8.33
C ILE A 306 2.25 -24.19 -6.87
N TYR A 307 1.90 -22.98 -6.45
CA TYR A 307 1.52 -22.68 -5.08
C TYR A 307 0.21 -23.36 -4.64
N ASN A 308 -0.75 -23.52 -5.55
CA ASN A 308 -2.06 -24.09 -5.27
C ASN A 308 -2.12 -25.64 -5.39
N LYS A 309 -1.00 -26.30 -5.67
CA LYS A 309 -0.88 -27.78 -5.72
C LYS A 309 -0.47 -28.36 -4.38
#